data_c87863d38392e75ce4959cd9507be92f
#
_entry.id   c87863d38392e75ce4959cd9507be92f
#
_cell.length_a   1.000
_cell.length_b   1.000
_cell.length_c   1.000
_cell.angle_alpha   90.00
_cell.angle_beta   90.00
_cell.angle_gamma   90.00
#
_symmetry.space_group_name_H-M   'P 1'
#
loop_
_entity.id
_entity.type
_entity.pdbx_description
1 polymer ?
#
loop_
_entity_poly.entity_id
_entity_poly.type
_entity_poly.pdbx_seq_one_letter_code
_entity_poly.pdbx_strand_id
1 'polypeptide(L)'
;MPKIDNGPPDYRNNLPPIVEQNYGKWEYHESPRPGVLKHVGPAGALYSVRCASPRLVCVDFIRDVCALADKYCGGYLRFTSRNNIEFLVSDEQNVEPLIEECEAQGLPVGGTGASISNVVHTQGWVHCHTPATDASGITKAVMDDLFEYFQRDDLPNKLRIAMACCLNMCGAAHVSDIALVGIHRTVPRMDHEAIRKGTEIPSLVACCPTAAIRPDPKNKSVTIVEERCMYCGNCYTMSPGMHIMDAKNDGVAILIGGKVSNARTAPSFSRMVIPFLPNNPPRWPEVTEAVRHIVDLWIANARRGERLGEWVERIGWERFFSLSGIPFTDKHIDDYIFSRETFRTSAAFKY
;
A
#
# COMPACT_ATOMS: atom_id res chain seq x y z
N MET A 1 -27.92 -15.38 -0.25
CA MET A 1 -26.86 -14.80 0.59
C MET A 1 -25.74 -14.28 -0.30
N PRO A 2 -25.03 -13.20 0.07
CA PRO A 2 -23.89 -12.72 -0.71
C PRO A 2 -22.79 -13.80 -0.73
N LYS A 3 -22.15 -13.98 -1.90
CA LYS A 3 -21.04 -14.90 -2.07
C LYS A 3 -19.73 -14.22 -1.69
N ILE A 4 -19.48 -14.03 -0.39
CA ILE A 4 -18.24 -13.48 0.15
C ILE A 4 -17.64 -14.47 1.15
N ASP A 5 -16.34 -14.55 1.19
CA ASP A 5 -15.61 -15.54 1.98
C ASP A 5 -15.53 -15.22 3.49
N ASN A 6 -15.81 -13.99 3.86
CA ASN A 6 -15.80 -13.52 5.25
C ASN A 6 -17.14 -13.65 5.97
N GLY A 7 -18.13 -14.28 5.35
CA GLY A 7 -19.42 -14.53 5.95
C GLY A 7 -19.46 -15.89 6.65
N PRO A 8 -19.69 -15.97 7.97
CA PRO A 8 -19.99 -17.24 8.61
C PRO A 8 -21.36 -17.73 8.16
N PRO A 9 -21.58 -19.02 8.06
CA PRO A 9 -20.69 -20.17 8.08
C PRO A 9 -20.33 -20.68 6.68
N ASP A 10 -20.71 -19.99 5.62
CA ASP A 10 -20.74 -20.52 4.25
C ASP A 10 -19.37 -20.61 3.58
N TYR A 11 -18.34 -19.94 4.14
CA TYR A 11 -16.97 -19.97 3.57
C TYR A 11 -16.42 -21.41 3.44
N ARG A 12 -16.85 -22.34 4.29
CA ARG A 12 -16.42 -23.76 4.21
C ARG A 12 -16.78 -24.43 2.90
N ASN A 13 -17.86 -23.99 2.25
CA ASN A 13 -18.27 -24.51 0.95
C ASN A 13 -17.29 -24.15 -0.18
N ASN A 14 -16.39 -23.22 0.06
CA ASN A 14 -15.39 -22.74 -0.89
C ASN A 14 -13.96 -23.28 -0.56
N LEU A 15 -13.84 -24.20 0.38
CA LEU A 15 -12.55 -24.80 0.71
C LEU A 15 -12.24 -26.00 -0.20
N PRO A 16 -10.98 -26.12 -0.70
CA PRO A 16 -10.52 -27.36 -1.28
C PRO A 16 -10.71 -28.53 -0.28
N PRO A 17 -11.07 -29.74 -0.74
CA PRO A 17 -11.26 -30.89 0.16
C PRO A 17 -10.07 -31.16 1.07
N ILE A 18 -8.85 -31.00 0.57
CA ILE A 18 -7.61 -31.15 1.37
C ILE A 18 -7.48 -30.11 2.47
N VAL A 19 -8.00 -28.87 2.23
CA VAL A 19 -8.01 -27.82 3.25
C VAL A 19 -9.06 -28.12 4.32
N GLU A 20 -10.22 -28.62 3.93
CA GLU A 20 -11.27 -29.01 4.88
C GLU A 20 -10.80 -30.14 5.81
N GLN A 21 -10.14 -31.16 5.27
CA GLN A 21 -9.58 -32.29 6.05
C GLN A 21 -8.49 -31.85 7.02
N ASN A 22 -7.65 -30.90 6.62
CA ASN A 22 -6.55 -30.36 7.42
C ASN A 22 -6.96 -29.10 8.23
N TYR A 23 -8.22 -28.70 8.24
CA TYR A 23 -8.66 -27.44 8.84
C TYR A 23 -8.29 -27.35 10.33
N GLY A 24 -7.39 -26.39 10.65
CA GLY A 24 -6.82 -26.23 11.99
C GLY A 24 -5.81 -27.29 12.42
N LYS A 25 -5.34 -28.15 11.50
CA LYS A 25 -4.41 -29.27 11.77
C LYS A 25 -3.12 -29.19 10.95
N TRP A 26 -2.81 -28.02 10.38
CA TRP A 26 -1.57 -27.82 9.64
C TRP A 26 -0.35 -27.98 10.57
N GLU A 27 0.64 -28.75 10.16
CA GLU A 27 1.83 -29.08 10.97
C GLU A 27 3.00 -28.16 10.65
N TYR A 28 3.30 -28.00 9.35
CA TYR A 28 4.36 -27.11 8.89
C TYR A 28 4.13 -26.65 7.45
N HIS A 29 4.97 -25.73 7.01
CA HIS A 29 5.02 -25.25 5.62
C HIS A 29 6.47 -25.13 5.16
N GLU A 30 6.66 -25.33 3.86
CA GLU A 30 7.92 -25.21 3.15
C GLU A 30 7.77 -24.18 2.02
N SER A 31 8.89 -23.61 1.59
CA SER A 31 8.97 -22.77 0.38
C SER A 31 9.89 -23.46 -0.62
N PRO A 32 9.38 -24.35 -1.46
CA PRO A 32 10.20 -25.11 -2.41
C PRO A 32 10.93 -24.22 -3.40
N ARG A 33 10.28 -23.15 -3.83
CA ARG A 33 10.83 -22.14 -4.73
C ARG A 33 10.08 -20.80 -4.61
N PRO A 34 10.62 -19.68 -5.13
CA PRO A 34 9.91 -18.41 -5.15
C PRO A 34 8.51 -18.54 -5.75
N GLY A 35 7.51 -17.98 -5.07
CA GLY A 35 6.10 -18.06 -5.47
C GLY A 35 5.36 -19.32 -5.09
N VAL A 36 6.02 -20.35 -4.59
CA VAL A 36 5.38 -21.62 -4.21
C VAL A 36 5.52 -21.87 -2.71
N LEU A 37 4.41 -22.17 -2.06
CA LEU A 37 4.36 -22.61 -0.67
C LEU A 37 3.71 -23.99 -0.60
N LYS A 38 4.32 -24.90 0.14
CA LYS A 38 3.79 -26.23 0.45
C LYS A 38 3.34 -26.24 1.90
N HIS A 39 2.07 -26.52 2.13
CA HIS A 39 1.45 -26.64 3.45
C HIS A 39 1.18 -28.13 3.71
N VAL A 40 1.72 -28.66 4.79
CA VAL A 40 1.62 -30.07 5.13
C VAL A 40 0.76 -30.28 6.36
N GLY A 41 -0.15 -31.24 6.28
CA GLY A 41 -1.00 -31.69 7.37
C GLY A 41 -1.25 -33.19 7.31
N PRO A 42 -1.95 -33.77 8.31
CA PRO A 42 -2.17 -35.21 8.42
C PRO A 42 -2.87 -35.86 7.21
N ALA A 43 -3.71 -35.10 6.51
CA ALA A 43 -4.45 -35.57 5.34
C ALA A 43 -3.69 -35.40 4.01
N GLY A 44 -2.48 -34.85 4.04
CA GLY A 44 -1.66 -34.58 2.86
C GLY A 44 -1.23 -33.13 2.72
N ALA A 45 -0.66 -32.77 1.56
CA ALA A 45 -0.11 -31.47 1.29
C ALA A 45 -1.02 -30.63 0.37
N LEU A 46 -0.99 -29.32 0.57
CA LEU A 46 -1.55 -28.32 -0.34
C LEU A 46 -0.42 -27.42 -0.82
N TYR A 47 -0.39 -27.12 -2.11
CA TYR A 47 0.54 -26.17 -2.72
C TYR A 47 -0.21 -24.88 -3.01
N SER A 48 0.36 -23.72 -2.63
CA SER A 48 -0.09 -22.40 -3.05
C SER A 48 0.87 -21.87 -4.09
N VAL A 49 0.43 -21.67 -5.32
CA VAL A 49 1.18 -20.99 -6.38
C VAL A 49 0.72 -19.55 -6.42
N ARG A 50 1.62 -18.61 -6.11
CA ARG A 50 1.30 -17.19 -6.03
C ARG A 50 1.75 -16.44 -7.26
N CYS A 51 0.81 -15.73 -7.89
CA CYS A 51 1.06 -14.87 -9.04
C CYS A 51 0.75 -13.41 -8.70
N ALA A 52 1.53 -12.49 -9.25
CA ALA A 52 1.16 -11.07 -9.21
C ALA A 52 -0.09 -10.82 -10.02
N SER A 53 -0.95 -9.92 -9.56
CA SER A 53 -2.11 -9.49 -10.31
C SER A 53 -2.32 -7.98 -10.20
N PRO A 54 -2.88 -7.33 -11.24
CA PRO A 54 -3.33 -5.95 -11.15
C PRO A 54 -4.58 -5.86 -10.26
N ARG A 55 -4.86 -4.66 -9.73
CA ARG A 55 -6.10 -4.41 -8.97
C ARG A 55 -7.29 -4.10 -9.86
N LEU A 56 -7.04 -3.40 -10.97
CA LEU A 56 -8.06 -3.10 -11.96
C LEU A 56 -7.93 -4.11 -13.09
N VAL A 57 -8.96 -4.92 -13.29
CA VAL A 57 -8.97 -6.03 -14.22
C VAL A 57 -10.24 -6.01 -15.06
N CYS A 58 -10.18 -6.56 -16.26
CA CYS A 58 -11.35 -6.83 -17.10
C CYS A 58 -11.92 -8.23 -16.83
N VAL A 59 -13.12 -8.49 -17.34
CA VAL A 59 -13.80 -9.78 -17.18
C VAL A 59 -13.02 -10.92 -17.86
N ASP A 60 -12.33 -10.63 -18.97
CA ASP A 60 -11.57 -11.67 -19.68
C ASP A 60 -10.38 -12.13 -18.85
N PHE A 61 -9.65 -11.20 -18.18
CA PHE A 61 -8.61 -11.57 -17.22
C PHE A 61 -9.15 -12.51 -16.11
N ILE A 62 -10.34 -12.23 -15.58
CA ILE A 62 -10.96 -13.10 -14.57
C ILE A 62 -11.28 -14.47 -15.14
N ARG A 63 -11.77 -14.55 -16.39
CA ARG A 63 -12.04 -15.82 -17.05
C ARG A 63 -10.77 -16.65 -17.27
N ASP A 64 -9.69 -16.00 -17.69
CA ASP A 64 -8.39 -16.68 -17.88
C ASP A 64 -7.87 -17.25 -16.57
N VAL A 65 -7.94 -16.48 -15.48
CA VAL A 65 -7.58 -16.95 -14.13
C VAL A 65 -8.48 -18.10 -13.68
N CYS A 66 -9.79 -18.04 -13.93
CA CYS A 66 -10.72 -19.12 -13.62
C CYS A 66 -10.40 -20.40 -14.44
N ALA A 67 -10.08 -20.27 -15.72
CA ALA A 67 -9.72 -21.39 -16.56
C ALA A 67 -8.45 -22.12 -16.06
N LEU A 68 -7.44 -21.37 -15.61
CA LEU A 68 -6.25 -21.95 -14.96
C LEU A 68 -6.62 -22.67 -13.66
N ALA A 69 -7.48 -22.06 -12.84
CA ALA A 69 -7.92 -22.67 -11.58
C ALA A 69 -8.72 -23.98 -11.83
N ASP A 70 -9.61 -23.99 -12.81
CA ASP A 70 -10.40 -25.16 -13.18
C ASP A 70 -9.49 -26.30 -13.67
N LYS A 71 -8.51 -25.97 -14.50
CA LYS A 71 -7.60 -26.93 -15.10
C LYS A 71 -6.65 -27.61 -14.11
N TYR A 72 -6.08 -26.83 -13.17
CA TYR A 72 -4.98 -27.30 -12.32
C TYR A 72 -5.33 -27.44 -10.82
N CYS A 73 -6.37 -26.75 -10.37
CA CYS A 73 -6.67 -26.56 -8.95
C CYS A 73 -8.08 -27.05 -8.57
N GLY A 74 -8.82 -27.66 -9.50
CA GLY A 74 -10.22 -28.04 -9.26
C GLY A 74 -11.14 -26.84 -8.99
N GLY A 75 -10.82 -25.67 -9.54
CA GLY A 75 -11.57 -24.43 -9.37
C GLY A 75 -11.25 -23.62 -8.12
N TYR A 76 -10.22 -23.98 -7.37
CA TYR A 76 -9.90 -23.33 -6.10
C TYR A 76 -8.74 -22.32 -6.21
N LEU A 77 -9.04 -21.07 -5.85
CA LEU A 77 -8.07 -19.99 -5.74
C LEU A 77 -8.45 -19.02 -4.63
N ARG A 78 -7.53 -18.12 -4.25
CA ARG A 78 -7.84 -16.99 -3.39
C ARG A 78 -7.06 -15.74 -3.79
N PHE A 79 -7.58 -14.58 -3.42
CA PHE A 79 -6.87 -13.31 -3.51
C PHE A 79 -6.19 -12.99 -2.18
N THR A 80 -4.95 -12.54 -2.23
CA THR A 80 -4.22 -12.14 -1.02
C THR A 80 -4.52 -10.68 -0.67
N SER A 81 -4.24 -10.29 0.58
CA SER A 81 -4.35 -8.90 1.03
C SER A 81 -3.43 -7.92 0.28
N ARG A 82 -2.47 -8.42 -0.51
CA ARG A 82 -1.56 -7.64 -1.34
C ARG A 82 -1.83 -7.78 -2.84
N ASN A 83 -3.07 -8.08 -3.19
CA ASN A 83 -3.53 -8.16 -4.57
C ASN A 83 -2.78 -9.21 -5.43
N ASN A 84 -2.30 -10.29 -4.81
CA ASN A 84 -1.80 -11.44 -5.55
C ASN A 84 -2.93 -12.47 -5.67
N ILE A 85 -2.84 -13.32 -6.69
CA ILE A 85 -3.65 -14.52 -6.83
C ILE A 85 -2.85 -15.69 -6.25
N GLU A 86 -3.50 -16.56 -5.50
CA GLU A 86 -2.95 -17.84 -5.09
C GLU A 86 -3.83 -18.96 -5.60
N PHE A 87 -3.27 -19.79 -6.45
CA PHE A 87 -3.87 -21.02 -6.91
C PHE A 87 -3.63 -22.13 -5.86
N LEU A 88 -4.70 -22.81 -5.45
CA LEU A 88 -4.67 -23.81 -4.39
C LEU A 88 -4.62 -25.21 -5.01
N VAL A 89 -3.42 -25.74 -5.17
CA VAL A 89 -3.12 -26.98 -5.91
C VAL A 89 -3.02 -28.14 -4.94
N SER A 90 -3.89 -29.15 -5.10
CA SER A 90 -3.88 -30.35 -4.24
C SER A 90 -2.98 -31.48 -4.78
N ASP A 91 -2.67 -31.47 -6.07
CA ASP A 91 -1.82 -32.46 -6.73
C ASP A 91 -0.49 -31.82 -7.13
N GLU A 92 0.60 -32.30 -6.56
CA GLU A 92 1.95 -31.81 -6.84
C GLU A 92 2.31 -31.82 -8.32
N GLN A 93 1.79 -32.79 -9.08
CA GLN A 93 2.08 -32.91 -10.52
C GLN A 93 1.53 -31.74 -11.35
N ASN A 94 0.56 -31.00 -10.82
CA ASN A 94 -0.03 -29.84 -11.46
C ASN A 94 0.73 -28.52 -11.18
N VAL A 95 1.70 -28.51 -10.25
CA VAL A 95 2.38 -27.28 -9.83
C VAL A 95 3.23 -26.70 -10.96
N GLU A 96 4.13 -27.49 -11.55
CA GLU A 96 5.00 -26.99 -12.62
C GLU A 96 4.22 -26.64 -13.90
N PRO A 97 3.28 -27.47 -14.39
CA PRO A 97 2.46 -27.10 -15.55
C PRO A 97 1.63 -25.84 -15.34
N LEU A 98 1.13 -25.61 -14.12
CA LEU A 98 0.43 -24.36 -13.79
C LEU A 98 1.36 -23.15 -13.86
N ILE A 99 2.59 -23.28 -13.32
CA ILE A 99 3.57 -22.18 -13.35
C ILE A 99 3.92 -21.81 -14.79
N GLU A 100 4.23 -22.80 -15.61
CA GLU A 100 4.56 -22.58 -17.03
C GLU A 100 3.42 -21.88 -17.79
N GLU A 101 2.17 -22.28 -17.55
CA GLU A 101 1.03 -21.65 -18.19
C GLU A 101 0.73 -20.24 -17.62
N CYS A 102 0.90 -20.02 -16.33
CA CYS A 102 0.82 -18.67 -15.72
C CYS A 102 1.82 -17.73 -16.37
N GLU A 103 3.08 -18.14 -16.47
CA GLU A 103 4.15 -17.33 -17.08
C GLU A 103 3.89 -17.06 -18.56
N ALA A 104 3.41 -18.06 -19.31
CA ALA A 104 3.04 -17.93 -20.71
C ALA A 104 1.87 -16.93 -20.93
N GLN A 105 0.97 -16.81 -19.95
CA GLN A 105 -0.13 -15.84 -19.96
C GLN A 105 0.25 -14.48 -19.36
N GLY A 106 1.52 -14.27 -18.97
CA GLY A 106 1.99 -13.02 -18.38
C GLY A 106 1.57 -12.82 -16.93
N LEU A 107 1.28 -13.90 -16.19
CA LEU A 107 1.03 -13.91 -14.76
C LEU A 107 2.31 -14.34 -14.03
N PRO A 108 3.18 -13.41 -13.60
CA PRO A 108 4.46 -13.76 -13.02
C PRO A 108 4.29 -14.42 -11.65
N VAL A 109 5.01 -15.52 -11.44
CA VAL A 109 5.03 -16.29 -10.19
C VAL A 109 6.11 -15.73 -9.25
N GLY A 110 5.76 -15.46 -7.98
CA GLY A 110 6.71 -14.92 -7.02
C GLY A 110 6.05 -14.33 -5.75
N GLY A 111 6.75 -13.39 -5.12
CA GLY A 111 6.23 -12.61 -4.00
C GLY A 111 6.06 -13.36 -2.69
N THR A 112 6.77 -14.47 -2.50
CA THR A 112 6.80 -15.26 -1.25
C THR A 112 8.15 -15.15 -0.55
N GLY A 113 8.17 -15.40 0.76
CA GLY A 113 9.43 -15.44 1.51
C GLY A 113 10.13 -14.07 1.61
N ALA A 114 11.45 -14.11 1.48
CA ALA A 114 12.34 -12.94 1.52
C ALA A 114 12.41 -12.25 0.15
N SER A 115 11.30 -11.65 -0.23
CA SER A 115 11.09 -11.03 -1.54
C SER A 115 10.30 -9.72 -1.41
N ILE A 116 10.16 -8.99 -2.51
CA ILE A 116 9.13 -7.97 -2.66
C ILE A 116 7.83 -8.68 -3.04
N SER A 117 6.77 -8.49 -2.25
CA SER A 117 5.44 -8.87 -2.71
C SER A 117 4.79 -7.71 -3.46
N ASN A 118 3.63 -7.94 -4.07
CA ASN A 118 2.91 -6.90 -4.78
C ASN A 118 2.66 -5.66 -3.90
N VAL A 119 2.67 -4.47 -4.50
CA VAL A 119 2.47 -3.19 -3.81
C VAL A 119 1.00 -2.98 -3.50
N VAL A 120 0.68 -2.71 -2.23
CA VAL A 120 -0.66 -2.24 -1.85
C VAL A 120 -0.77 -0.77 -2.24
N HIS A 121 -1.82 -0.42 -2.98
CA HIS A 121 -1.99 0.97 -3.41
C HIS A 121 -3.44 1.42 -3.39
N THR A 122 -3.64 2.73 -3.32
CA THR A 122 -4.93 3.39 -3.45
C THR A 122 -5.26 3.64 -4.93
N GLN A 123 -6.37 4.28 -5.19
CA GLN A 123 -6.88 4.43 -6.58
C GLN A 123 -6.16 5.51 -7.39
N GLY A 124 -5.70 6.57 -6.72
CA GLY A 124 -5.03 7.67 -7.40
C GLY A 124 -5.91 8.36 -8.43
N TRP A 125 -5.34 8.73 -9.56
CA TRP A 125 -6.05 9.43 -10.61
C TRP A 125 -7.12 8.60 -11.34
N VAL A 126 -7.19 7.29 -11.09
CA VAL A 126 -8.23 6.44 -11.72
C VAL A 126 -9.62 6.94 -11.37
N HIS A 127 -9.91 7.18 -10.09
CA HIS A 127 -11.21 7.74 -9.66
C HIS A 127 -11.25 8.25 -8.20
N CYS A 128 -10.09 8.53 -7.59
CA CYS A 128 -10.09 9.19 -6.28
C CYS A 128 -10.40 10.68 -6.46
N HIS A 129 -11.11 11.27 -5.51
CA HIS A 129 -11.52 12.68 -5.56
C HIS A 129 -10.51 13.66 -4.90
N THR A 130 -9.50 13.14 -4.19
CA THR A 130 -8.45 13.94 -3.54
C THR A 130 -7.04 13.40 -3.79
N PRO A 131 -6.69 12.89 -4.99
CA PRO A 131 -5.36 12.34 -5.21
C PRO A 131 -4.36 13.43 -5.52
N ALA A 132 -3.22 13.43 -4.82
CA ALA A 132 -2.07 14.26 -5.17
C ALA A 132 -1.26 13.63 -6.32
N THR A 133 -1.38 12.32 -6.52
CA THR A 133 -0.62 11.58 -7.54
C THR A 133 -1.38 10.36 -8.05
N ASP A 134 -0.91 9.79 -9.16
CA ASP A 134 -1.41 8.53 -9.68
C ASP A 134 -0.78 7.33 -8.97
N ALA A 135 -1.50 6.81 -7.99
CA ALA A 135 -1.03 5.64 -7.24
C ALA A 135 -0.89 4.39 -8.11
N SER A 136 -1.74 4.20 -9.11
CA SER A 136 -1.68 3.04 -10.00
C SER A 136 -0.48 3.12 -10.94
N GLY A 137 -0.22 4.29 -11.53
CA GLY A 137 0.93 4.52 -12.40
C GLY A 137 2.26 4.36 -11.66
N ILE A 138 2.40 4.97 -10.48
CA ILE A 138 3.61 4.82 -9.65
C ILE A 138 3.81 3.36 -9.24
N THR A 139 2.76 2.67 -8.81
CA THR A 139 2.85 1.25 -8.46
C THR A 139 3.36 0.42 -9.61
N LYS A 140 2.84 0.64 -10.82
CA LYS A 140 3.31 -0.05 -12.02
C LYS A 140 4.78 0.26 -12.31
N ALA A 141 5.17 1.54 -12.26
CA ALA A 141 6.54 1.96 -12.53
C ALA A 141 7.55 1.35 -11.53
N VAL A 142 7.22 1.38 -10.23
CA VAL A 142 8.05 0.80 -9.17
C VAL A 142 8.13 -0.73 -9.28
N MET A 143 7.00 -1.41 -9.56
CA MET A 143 7.00 -2.85 -9.70
C MET A 143 7.76 -3.32 -10.94
N ASP A 144 7.68 -2.59 -12.05
CA ASP A 144 8.47 -2.90 -13.25
C ASP A 144 9.97 -2.77 -12.98
N ASP A 145 10.36 -1.72 -12.24
CA ASP A 145 11.75 -1.47 -11.89
C ASP A 145 12.31 -2.53 -10.92
N LEU A 146 11.51 -2.97 -9.96
CA LEU A 146 11.90 -3.93 -8.92
C LEU A 146 11.45 -5.37 -9.21
N PHE A 147 11.04 -5.68 -10.46
CA PHE A 147 10.42 -6.95 -10.81
C PHE A 147 11.28 -8.17 -10.49
N GLU A 148 12.59 -8.07 -10.67
CA GLU A 148 13.53 -9.14 -10.33
C GLU A 148 13.44 -9.59 -8.87
N TYR A 149 13.17 -8.66 -7.94
CA TYR A 149 13.04 -8.95 -6.51
C TYR A 149 11.70 -9.59 -6.13
N PHE A 150 10.71 -9.55 -7.02
CA PHE A 150 9.46 -10.28 -6.87
C PHE A 150 9.63 -11.79 -7.13
N GLN A 151 10.48 -12.14 -8.10
CA GLN A 151 10.74 -13.52 -8.51
C GLN A 151 11.83 -14.22 -7.69
N ARG A 152 12.45 -13.52 -6.74
CA ARG A 152 13.51 -14.03 -5.85
C ARG A 152 12.99 -14.22 -4.43
N ASP A 153 13.75 -14.93 -3.57
CA ASP A 153 13.49 -15.11 -2.15
C ASP A 153 14.77 -15.00 -1.29
N ASP A 154 15.81 -14.36 -1.83
CA ASP A 154 17.14 -14.24 -1.25
C ASP A 154 17.44 -12.83 -0.69
N LEU A 155 16.45 -11.97 -0.59
CA LEU A 155 16.60 -10.68 0.08
C LEU A 155 16.92 -10.85 1.58
N PRO A 156 17.44 -9.84 2.27
CA PRO A 156 17.66 -9.91 3.72
C PRO A 156 16.41 -10.35 4.49
N ASN A 157 15.24 -9.86 4.09
CA ASN A 157 13.92 -10.24 4.61
C ASN A 157 12.85 -9.88 3.57
N LYS A 158 11.58 -10.16 3.88
CA LYS A 158 10.45 -9.65 3.09
C LYS A 158 10.44 -8.11 3.09
N LEU A 159 10.20 -7.51 1.94
CA LEU A 159 10.02 -6.07 1.77
C LEU A 159 8.57 -5.75 1.41
N ARG A 160 7.95 -4.86 2.16
CA ARG A 160 6.56 -4.42 1.98
C ARG A 160 6.54 -2.98 1.50
N ILE A 161 6.02 -2.75 0.30
CA ILE A 161 5.84 -1.42 -0.27
C ILE A 161 4.35 -1.11 -0.32
N ALA A 162 3.99 0.11 0.01
CA ALA A 162 2.63 0.60 -0.13
C ALA A 162 2.61 2.00 -0.72
N MET A 163 1.59 2.30 -1.52
CA MET A 163 1.39 3.59 -2.17
C MET A 163 0.03 4.18 -1.78
N ALA A 164 0.05 5.38 -1.19
CA ALA A 164 -1.14 6.18 -0.91
C ALA A 164 -1.15 7.44 -1.78
N CYS A 165 -2.24 7.70 -2.48
CA CYS A 165 -2.34 8.84 -3.39
C CYS A 165 -2.43 10.21 -2.69
N CYS A 166 -2.62 10.25 -1.37
CA CYS A 166 -2.66 11.45 -0.54
C CYS A 166 -2.45 11.10 0.94
N LEU A 167 -2.40 12.12 1.80
CA LEU A 167 -2.21 11.99 3.25
C LEU A 167 -3.33 11.23 3.99
N ASN A 168 -4.47 10.94 3.36
CA ASN A 168 -5.50 10.08 3.96
C ASN A 168 -5.04 8.62 4.12
N MET A 169 -3.98 8.20 3.43
CA MET A 169 -3.28 6.92 3.60
C MET A 169 -4.19 5.68 3.64
N CYS A 170 -5.16 5.61 2.74
CA CYS A 170 -6.16 4.54 2.69
C CYS A 170 -5.59 3.13 2.48
N GLY A 171 -4.31 2.99 2.17
CA GLY A 171 -3.61 1.73 1.89
C GLY A 171 -2.64 1.27 2.99
N ALA A 172 -2.79 1.73 4.22
CA ALA A 172 -1.89 1.40 5.34
C ALA A 172 -0.39 1.68 5.05
N ALA A 173 -0.11 2.80 4.38
CA ALA A 173 1.23 3.15 3.92
C ALA A 173 2.24 3.26 5.07
N HIS A 174 1.88 3.91 6.18
CA HIS A 174 2.76 4.14 7.35
C HIS A 174 3.31 2.88 8.02
N VAL A 175 2.73 1.73 7.79
CA VAL A 175 3.17 0.46 8.40
C VAL A 175 3.91 -0.44 7.42
N SER A 176 4.27 0.09 6.27
CA SER A 176 5.07 -0.60 5.25
C SER A 176 6.55 -0.24 5.35
N ASP A 177 7.43 -1.16 4.94
CA ASP A 177 8.88 -0.91 4.94
C ASP A 177 9.24 0.32 4.10
N ILE A 178 8.57 0.48 2.95
CA ILE A 178 8.62 1.70 2.13
C ILE A 178 7.19 2.17 1.90
N ALA A 179 6.91 3.41 2.23
CA ALA A 179 5.64 4.08 2.01
C ALA A 179 5.83 5.22 1.02
N LEU A 180 5.13 5.15 -0.09
CA LEU A 180 5.02 6.21 -1.08
C LEU A 180 3.73 6.98 -0.81
N VAL A 181 3.80 8.28 -0.64
CA VAL A 181 2.64 9.07 -0.22
C VAL A 181 2.51 10.29 -1.11
N GLY A 182 1.36 10.42 -1.77
CA GLY A 182 1.04 11.62 -2.53
C GLY A 182 0.93 12.85 -1.61
N ILE A 183 1.55 13.94 -2.00
CA ILE A 183 1.63 15.18 -1.23
C ILE A 183 1.05 16.32 -2.03
N HIS A 184 0.00 16.95 -1.51
CA HIS A 184 -0.47 18.25 -1.98
C HIS A 184 0.45 19.37 -1.45
N ARG A 185 0.61 20.41 -2.24
CA ARG A 185 1.52 21.52 -1.89
C ARG A 185 0.83 22.89 -1.81
N THR A 186 -0.45 22.93 -2.10
CA THR A 186 -1.23 24.16 -2.06
C THR A 186 -2.48 23.97 -1.21
N VAL A 187 -2.94 25.06 -0.59
CA VAL A 187 -4.24 25.06 0.08
C VAL A 187 -5.36 24.81 -0.94
N PRO A 188 -6.49 24.22 -0.51
CA PRO A 188 -7.63 24.06 -1.39
C PRO A 188 -8.08 25.36 -2.04
N ARG A 189 -8.29 25.33 -3.35
CA ARG A 189 -8.95 26.42 -4.07
C ARG A 189 -10.44 26.40 -3.72
N MET A 190 -10.99 27.53 -3.34
CA MET A 190 -12.36 27.64 -2.86
C MET A 190 -13.28 28.15 -3.97
N ASP A 191 -14.30 27.38 -4.29
CA ASP A 191 -15.46 27.84 -5.03
C ASP A 191 -16.52 28.34 -4.03
N HIS A 192 -16.50 29.64 -3.79
CA HIS A 192 -17.38 30.28 -2.80
C HIS A 192 -18.86 30.15 -3.16
N GLU A 193 -19.20 30.02 -4.44
CA GLU A 193 -20.58 29.83 -4.86
C GLU A 193 -21.09 28.41 -4.56
N ALA A 194 -20.27 27.39 -4.89
CA ALA A 194 -20.58 26.01 -4.56
C ALA A 194 -20.68 25.80 -3.04
N ILE A 195 -19.75 26.39 -2.28
CA ILE A 195 -19.77 26.35 -0.80
C ILE A 195 -21.07 26.96 -0.27
N ARG A 196 -21.45 28.13 -0.74
CA ARG A 196 -22.64 28.85 -0.30
C ARG A 196 -23.95 28.10 -0.59
N LYS A 197 -24.00 27.43 -1.74
CA LYS A 197 -25.22 26.71 -2.20
C LYS A 197 -25.45 25.37 -1.53
N GLY A 198 -24.39 24.64 -1.20
CA GLY A 198 -24.51 23.25 -0.86
C GLY A 198 -23.72 22.77 0.36
N THR A 199 -23.08 23.68 1.12
CA THR A 199 -22.21 23.27 2.22
C THR A 199 -22.70 23.81 3.56
N GLU A 200 -22.74 22.95 4.55
CA GLU A 200 -22.92 23.35 5.94
C GLU A 200 -21.61 23.86 6.52
N ILE A 201 -21.50 25.16 6.72
CA ILE A 201 -20.26 25.82 7.13
C ILE A 201 -19.69 25.29 8.47
N PRO A 202 -20.51 25.10 9.54
CA PRO A 202 -19.99 24.54 10.79
C PRO A 202 -19.31 23.17 10.61
N SER A 203 -19.90 22.27 9.84
CA SER A 203 -19.32 20.94 9.56
C SER A 203 -18.02 21.04 8.74
N LEU A 204 -17.99 21.94 7.75
CA LEU A 204 -16.75 22.18 6.98
C LEU A 204 -15.63 22.73 7.86
N VAL A 205 -15.93 23.65 8.77
CA VAL A 205 -14.93 24.16 9.73
C VAL A 205 -14.49 23.07 10.70
N ALA A 206 -15.43 22.27 11.19
CA ALA A 206 -15.15 21.21 12.17
C ALA A 206 -14.32 20.05 11.60
N CYS A 207 -14.43 19.78 10.29
CA CYS A 207 -13.72 18.67 9.66
C CYS A 207 -12.20 18.90 9.55
N CYS A 208 -11.74 20.14 9.70
CA CYS A 208 -10.31 20.45 9.56
C CYS A 208 -9.52 20.02 10.79
N PRO A 209 -8.59 19.03 10.67
CA PRO A 209 -7.86 18.49 11.83
C PRO A 209 -6.92 19.53 12.47
N THR A 210 -6.41 20.47 11.70
CA THR A 210 -5.49 21.53 12.18
C THR A 210 -6.18 22.87 12.45
N ALA A 211 -7.51 22.92 12.33
CA ALA A 211 -8.28 24.15 12.48
C ALA A 211 -7.83 25.30 11.55
N ALA A 212 -7.41 24.95 10.33
CA ALA A 212 -7.02 25.91 9.31
C ALA A 212 -8.22 26.65 8.71
N ILE A 213 -9.41 26.05 8.69
CA ILE A 213 -10.60 26.62 8.09
C ILE A 213 -11.30 27.55 9.08
N ARG A 214 -11.64 28.77 8.63
CA ARG A 214 -12.34 29.78 9.39
C ARG A 214 -13.64 30.17 8.70
N PRO A 215 -14.74 30.43 9.42
CA PRO A 215 -15.97 30.90 8.80
C PRO A 215 -15.79 32.33 8.28
N ASP A 216 -16.40 32.60 7.13
CA ASP A 216 -16.55 33.92 6.56
C ASP A 216 -18.05 34.27 6.45
N PRO A 217 -18.65 34.85 7.50
CA PRO A 217 -20.08 35.14 7.53
C PRO A 217 -20.51 36.17 6.47
N LYS A 218 -19.58 37.08 6.09
CA LYS A 218 -19.92 38.14 5.10
C LYS A 218 -20.20 37.54 3.73
N ASN A 219 -19.40 36.56 3.34
CA ASN A 219 -19.53 35.89 2.05
C ASN A 219 -20.32 34.60 2.12
N LYS A 220 -20.85 34.22 3.30
CA LYS A 220 -21.49 32.92 3.56
C LYS A 220 -20.61 31.74 3.07
N SER A 221 -19.34 31.81 3.43
CA SER A 221 -18.28 30.90 2.97
C SER A 221 -17.24 30.67 4.07
N VAL A 222 -16.03 30.26 3.68
CA VAL A 222 -14.90 30.06 4.57
C VAL A 222 -13.64 30.73 4.03
N THR A 223 -12.64 30.88 4.89
CA THR A 223 -11.27 31.24 4.56
C THR A 223 -10.33 30.17 5.11
N ILE A 224 -9.10 30.06 4.56
CA ILE A 224 -8.08 29.12 5.02
C ILE A 224 -6.89 29.90 5.56
N VAL A 225 -6.44 29.51 6.75
CA VAL A 225 -5.16 29.95 7.32
C VAL A 225 -4.10 28.97 6.84
N GLU A 226 -3.31 29.39 5.85
CA GLU A 226 -2.37 28.53 5.13
C GLU A 226 -1.33 27.87 6.05
N GLU A 227 -0.79 28.64 7.00
CA GLU A 227 0.21 28.16 7.94
C GLU A 227 -0.26 27.02 8.84
N ARG A 228 -1.58 26.82 8.91
CA ARG A 228 -2.22 25.71 9.64
C ARG A 228 -2.67 24.58 8.75
N CYS A 229 -2.70 24.77 7.45
CA CYS A 229 -3.16 23.76 6.51
C CYS A 229 -2.11 22.65 6.38
N MET A 230 -2.48 21.41 6.69
CA MET A 230 -1.63 20.24 6.46
C MET A 230 -1.82 19.59 5.09
N TYR A 231 -2.56 20.22 4.20
CA TYR A 231 -2.80 19.78 2.82
C TYR A 231 -3.38 18.36 2.68
N CYS A 232 -4.20 17.91 3.64
CA CYS A 232 -4.75 16.55 3.65
C CYS A 232 -5.94 16.33 2.72
N GLY A 233 -6.61 17.39 2.24
CA GLY A 233 -7.79 17.32 1.38
C GLY A 233 -9.08 16.89 2.07
N ASN A 234 -9.08 16.69 3.40
CA ASN A 234 -10.29 16.23 4.12
C ASN A 234 -11.50 17.16 3.96
N CYS A 235 -11.29 18.44 3.79
CA CYS A 235 -12.34 19.43 3.57
C CYS A 235 -13.15 19.18 2.28
N TYR A 236 -12.57 18.57 1.26
CA TYR A 236 -13.30 18.20 0.04
C TYR A 236 -14.42 17.20 0.33
N THR A 237 -14.25 16.30 1.30
CA THR A 237 -15.29 15.32 1.65
C THR A 237 -16.54 15.97 2.25
N MET A 238 -16.39 17.18 2.80
CA MET A 238 -17.49 17.96 3.37
C MET A 238 -18.06 18.99 2.39
N SER A 239 -17.28 19.38 1.39
CA SER A 239 -17.72 20.36 0.40
C SER A 239 -17.02 20.15 -0.94
N PRO A 240 -17.75 19.89 -2.02
CA PRO A 240 -17.17 19.80 -3.36
C PRO A 240 -16.58 21.14 -3.84
N GLY A 241 -16.88 22.24 -3.17
CA GLY A 241 -16.28 23.55 -3.44
C GLY A 241 -14.84 23.72 -2.90
N MET A 242 -14.28 22.73 -2.22
CA MET A 242 -12.92 22.74 -1.66
C MET A 242 -11.96 21.94 -2.52
N HIS A 243 -11.49 22.50 -3.64
CA HIS A 243 -10.66 21.81 -4.63
C HIS A 243 -9.20 21.76 -4.21
N ILE A 244 -8.70 20.58 -3.79
CA ILE A 244 -7.30 20.40 -3.33
C ILE A 244 -6.35 19.96 -4.45
N MET A 245 -6.84 19.26 -5.47
CA MET A 245 -5.98 18.67 -6.51
C MET A 245 -5.26 19.75 -7.33
N ASP A 246 -3.96 19.59 -7.46
CA ASP A 246 -3.09 20.35 -8.35
C ASP A 246 -2.02 19.43 -8.95
N ALA A 247 -2.39 18.64 -9.95
CA ALA A 247 -1.51 17.64 -10.56
C ALA A 247 -0.15 18.18 -11.03
N LYS A 248 -0.05 19.48 -11.24
CA LYS A 248 1.17 20.16 -11.72
C LYS A 248 2.15 20.45 -10.57
N ASN A 249 1.64 20.81 -9.39
CA ASN A 249 2.45 21.18 -8.24
C ASN A 249 2.51 20.10 -7.17
N ASP A 250 1.57 19.15 -7.17
CA ASP A 250 1.55 18.01 -6.26
C ASP A 250 2.65 17.00 -6.62
N GLY A 251 2.99 16.13 -5.69
CA GLY A 251 4.05 15.15 -5.88
C GLY A 251 3.97 13.99 -4.89
N VAL A 252 5.12 13.39 -4.61
CA VAL A 252 5.25 12.18 -3.80
C VAL A 252 6.31 12.37 -2.73
N ALA A 253 6.02 11.95 -1.49
CA ALA A 253 7.00 11.76 -0.44
C ALA A 253 7.33 10.28 -0.28
N ILE A 254 8.54 9.97 0.18
CA ILE A 254 8.97 8.61 0.52
C ILE A 254 9.27 8.53 2.02
N LEU A 255 8.62 7.57 2.66
CA LEU A 255 8.84 7.23 4.07
C LEU A 255 9.33 5.79 4.17
N ILE A 256 10.17 5.48 5.15
CA ILE A 256 10.70 4.13 5.35
C ILE A 256 10.63 3.67 6.80
N GLY A 257 10.72 2.38 7.01
CA GLY A 257 10.90 1.76 8.32
C GLY A 257 9.62 1.33 9.03
N GLY A 258 8.47 1.39 8.36
CA GLY A 258 7.21 0.93 8.93
C GLY A 258 7.17 -0.60 9.10
N LYS A 259 6.60 -1.05 10.22
CA LYS A 259 6.48 -2.45 10.57
C LYS A 259 5.35 -2.67 11.58
N VAL A 260 4.39 -3.53 11.28
CA VAL A 260 3.27 -3.85 12.20
C VAL A 260 3.60 -4.99 13.14
N SER A 261 4.42 -5.94 12.68
CA SER A 261 4.77 -7.13 13.44
C SER A 261 5.67 -6.74 14.63
N ASN A 262 5.43 -7.34 15.80
CA ASN A 262 6.27 -7.22 16.98
C ASN A 262 7.37 -8.30 17.05
N ALA A 263 7.57 -9.09 15.99
CA ALA A 263 8.68 -10.03 15.92
C ALA A 263 10.01 -9.26 15.89
N ARG A 264 10.96 -9.65 16.72
CA ARG A 264 12.31 -9.11 16.91
C ARG A 264 12.36 -7.70 17.52
N THR A 265 11.58 -6.75 17.00
CA THR A 265 11.50 -5.37 17.50
C THR A 265 10.05 -4.94 17.63
N ALA A 266 9.77 -3.89 18.36
CA ALA A 266 8.43 -3.31 18.48
C ALA A 266 7.88 -2.84 17.12
N PRO A 267 6.56 -2.76 16.95
CA PRO A 267 5.95 -2.10 15.80
C PRO A 267 6.40 -0.64 15.69
N SER A 268 6.57 -0.17 14.46
CA SER A 268 6.99 1.20 14.17
C SER A 268 6.21 1.76 12.97
N PHE A 269 5.99 3.07 12.96
CA PHE A 269 5.55 3.78 11.77
C PHE A 269 6.76 4.15 10.90
N SER A 270 6.54 4.22 9.59
CA SER A 270 7.54 4.73 8.66
C SER A 270 7.82 6.21 8.93
N ARG A 271 9.07 6.63 8.72
CA ARG A 271 9.52 8.02 8.84
C ARG A 271 9.90 8.58 7.49
N MET A 272 9.69 9.86 7.31
CA MET A 272 9.98 10.57 6.08
C MET A 272 11.49 10.61 5.80
N VAL A 273 11.88 10.22 4.59
CA VAL A 273 13.27 10.29 4.13
C VAL A 273 13.42 11.15 2.89
N ILE A 274 12.39 11.25 2.06
CA ILE A 274 12.33 12.19 0.95
C ILE A 274 11.01 12.94 1.04
N PRO A 275 11.04 14.23 1.39
CA PRO A 275 9.81 15.01 1.64
C PRO A 275 8.98 15.25 0.39
N PHE A 276 9.64 15.36 -0.77
CA PHE A 276 8.95 15.67 -2.01
C PHE A 276 9.76 15.27 -3.25
N LEU A 277 9.07 14.62 -4.17
CA LEU A 277 9.49 14.36 -5.55
C LEU A 277 8.35 14.79 -6.49
N PRO A 278 8.65 15.36 -7.67
CA PRO A 278 7.61 15.83 -8.59
C PRO A 278 6.84 14.68 -9.23
N ASN A 279 5.64 14.99 -9.71
CA ASN A 279 4.86 14.08 -10.55
C ASN A 279 5.38 14.13 -11.99
N ASN A 280 6.14 13.14 -12.43
CA ASN A 280 6.67 13.00 -13.78
C ASN A 280 6.14 11.72 -14.46
N PRO A 281 4.82 11.68 -14.82
CA PRO A 281 4.28 10.55 -15.56
C PRO A 281 4.92 10.42 -16.96
N PRO A 282 4.92 9.23 -17.58
CA PRO A 282 4.22 8.02 -17.11
C PRO A 282 5.06 7.10 -16.21
N ARG A 283 6.33 7.40 -15.96
CA ARG A 283 7.26 6.45 -15.29
C ARG A 283 7.79 6.91 -13.95
N TRP A 284 7.56 8.17 -13.53
CA TRP A 284 8.06 8.74 -12.26
C TRP A 284 9.52 8.38 -11.98
N PRO A 285 10.48 8.72 -12.85
CA PRO A 285 11.86 8.24 -12.72
C PRO A 285 12.49 8.59 -11.39
N GLU A 286 12.24 9.78 -10.84
CA GLU A 286 12.79 10.22 -9.56
C GLU A 286 12.30 9.34 -8.39
N VAL A 287 11.04 8.88 -8.46
CA VAL A 287 10.46 8.01 -7.44
C VAL A 287 11.03 6.60 -7.58
N THR A 288 11.09 6.06 -8.78
CA THR A 288 11.60 4.70 -9.02
C THR A 288 13.08 4.59 -8.68
N GLU A 289 13.90 5.54 -9.09
CA GLU A 289 15.33 5.60 -8.77
C GLU A 289 15.57 5.72 -7.26
N ALA A 290 14.81 6.57 -6.57
CA ALA A 290 14.92 6.71 -5.12
C ALA A 290 14.52 5.43 -4.37
N VAL A 291 13.46 4.76 -4.79
CA VAL A 291 13.03 3.49 -4.19
C VAL A 291 14.09 2.41 -4.44
N ARG A 292 14.58 2.26 -5.67
CA ARG A 292 15.65 1.31 -6.00
C ARG A 292 16.90 1.57 -5.17
N HIS A 293 17.33 2.81 -5.09
CA HIS A 293 18.51 3.19 -4.29
C HIS A 293 18.37 2.77 -2.81
N ILE A 294 17.22 3.01 -2.20
CA ILE A 294 16.95 2.60 -0.81
C ILE A 294 16.96 1.07 -0.67
N VAL A 295 16.38 0.35 -1.63
CA VAL A 295 16.35 -1.13 -1.64
C VAL A 295 17.76 -1.69 -1.77
N ASP A 296 18.55 -1.19 -2.71
CA ASP A 296 19.93 -1.66 -2.95
C ASP A 296 20.83 -1.39 -1.74
N LEU A 297 20.70 -0.23 -1.10
CA LEU A 297 21.40 0.07 0.15
C LEU A 297 21.04 -0.90 1.27
N TRP A 298 19.76 -1.22 1.42
CA TRP A 298 19.30 -2.17 2.41
C TRP A 298 19.84 -3.58 2.12
N ILE A 299 19.78 -4.05 0.87
CA ILE A 299 20.30 -5.35 0.47
C ILE A 299 21.80 -5.46 0.76
N ALA A 300 22.57 -4.41 0.46
CA ALA A 300 24.01 -4.39 0.64
C ALA A 300 24.46 -4.34 2.11
N ASN A 301 23.64 -3.81 3.03
CA ASN A 301 24.06 -3.51 4.40
C ASN A 301 23.27 -4.21 5.50
N ALA A 302 22.10 -4.76 5.19
CA ALA A 302 21.27 -5.45 6.17
C ALA A 302 21.76 -6.88 6.47
N ARG A 303 21.48 -7.35 7.66
CA ARG A 303 21.75 -8.73 8.06
C ARG A 303 20.61 -9.64 7.59
N ARG A 304 20.90 -10.91 7.39
CA ARG A 304 19.86 -11.92 7.09
C ARG A 304 18.77 -11.90 8.17
N GLY A 305 17.53 -11.83 7.75
CA GLY A 305 16.34 -11.74 8.60
C GLY A 305 16.04 -10.33 9.12
N GLU A 306 16.76 -9.31 8.71
CA GLU A 306 16.57 -7.92 9.16
C GLU A 306 15.67 -7.14 8.19
N ARG A 307 14.54 -6.62 8.69
CA ARG A 307 13.65 -5.74 7.94
C ARG A 307 14.31 -4.37 7.70
N LEU A 308 13.83 -3.64 6.70
CA LEU A 308 14.37 -2.31 6.36
C LEU A 308 14.40 -1.37 7.59
N GLY A 309 13.29 -1.27 8.33
CA GLY A 309 13.24 -0.44 9.53
C GLY A 309 14.16 -0.92 10.65
N GLU A 310 14.30 -2.24 10.83
CA GLU A 310 15.21 -2.81 11.82
C GLU A 310 16.68 -2.51 11.48
N TRP A 311 17.03 -2.53 10.19
CA TRP A 311 18.34 -2.13 9.72
C TRP A 311 18.63 -0.66 10.02
N VAL A 312 17.69 0.24 9.68
CA VAL A 312 17.85 1.68 9.93
C VAL A 312 17.97 1.97 11.42
N GLU A 313 17.13 1.37 12.26
CA GLU A 313 17.22 1.53 13.72
C GLU A 313 18.55 1.02 14.29
N ARG A 314 19.09 -0.06 13.75
CA ARG A 314 20.40 -0.60 14.17
C ARG A 314 21.56 0.30 13.81
N ILE A 315 21.58 0.88 12.61
CA ILE A 315 22.69 1.75 12.17
C ILE A 315 22.53 3.19 12.63
N GLY A 316 21.31 3.61 12.95
CA GLY A 316 20.93 4.98 13.27
C GLY A 316 20.55 5.82 12.06
N TRP A 317 19.61 6.74 12.25
CA TRP A 317 19.10 7.60 11.17
C TRP A 317 20.16 8.52 10.58
N GLU A 318 21.07 9.08 11.41
CA GLU A 318 22.18 9.90 10.95
C GLU A 318 23.08 9.13 9.95
N ARG A 319 23.42 7.89 10.31
CA ARG A 319 24.22 7.04 9.42
C ARG A 319 23.46 6.64 8.16
N PHE A 320 22.15 6.40 8.26
CA PHE A 320 21.33 6.15 7.08
C PHE A 320 21.39 7.31 6.08
N PHE A 321 21.16 8.55 6.52
CA PHE A 321 21.24 9.72 5.65
C PHE A 321 22.65 9.93 5.08
N SER A 322 23.68 9.67 5.88
CA SER A 322 25.08 9.72 5.40
C SER A 322 25.37 8.67 4.31
N LEU A 323 24.89 7.44 4.49
CA LEU A 323 25.10 6.35 3.52
C LEU A 323 24.27 6.53 2.24
N SER A 324 23.05 6.99 2.38
CA SER A 324 22.16 7.18 1.24
C SER A 324 22.48 8.41 0.41
N GLY A 325 23.20 9.38 0.98
CA GLY A 325 23.41 10.69 0.35
C GLY A 325 22.13 11.53 0.21
N ILE A 326 21.01 11.07 0.78
CA ILE A 326 19.75 11.82 0.81
C ILE A 326 19.93 13.02 1.75
N PRO A 327 19.66 14.27 1.29
CA PRO A 327 19.84 15.45 2.13
C PRO A 327 18.82 15.48 3.26
N PHE A 328 19.29 15.65 4.49
CA PHE A 328 18.42 15.90 5.64
C PHE A 328 18.08 17.39 5.73
N THR A 329 16.79 17.71 5.84
CA THR A 329 16.28 19.08 5.89
C THR A 329 15.30 19.27 7.04
N ASP A 330 14.87 20.52 7.29
CA ASP A 330 13.80 20.84 8.26
C ASP A 330 12.48 20.12 7.99
N LYS A 331 12.22 19.70 6.76
CA LYS A 331 11.03 18.95 6.36
C LYS A 331 10.96 17.51 6.88
N HIS A 332 12.07 17.00 7.39
CA HIS A 332 12.13 15.67 8.01
C HIS A 332 11.72 15.68 9.49
N ILE A 333 11.62 16.85 10.08
CA ILE A 333 11.20 17.01 11.45
C ILE A 333 9.67 16.85 11.50
N ASP A 334 9.25 15.76 12.12
CA ASP A 334 7.83 15.42 12.24
C ASP A 334 7.32 15.85 13.62
N ASP A 335 6.57 16.93 13.65
CA ASP A 335 5.99 17.46 14.88
C ASP A 335 4.58 16.86 15.13
N TYR A 336 4.54 15.61 15.49
CA TYR A 336 3.31 14.96 15.95
C TYR A 336 2.69 15.63 17.19
N ILE A 337 3.47 16.30 18.00
CA ILE A 337 2.98 16.99 19.20
C ILE A 337 2.07 18.13 18.78
N PHE A 338 2.50 18.96 17.83
CA PHE A 338 1.68 20.05 17.30
C PHE A 338 0.39 19.55 16.64
N SER A 339 0.48 18.54 15.79
CA SER A 339 -0.66 17.88 15.18
C SER A 339 -1.66 17.36 16.21
N ARG A 340 -1.17 16.76 17.27
CA ARG A 340 -1.95 16.22 18.37
C ARG A 340 -2.63 17.31 19.21
N GLU A 341 -1.96 18.42 19.47
CA GLU A 341 -2.53 19.55 20.19
C GLU A 341 -3.58 20.31 19.39
N THR A 342 -3.40 20.41 18.07
CA THR A 342 -4.33 21.11 17.18
C THR A 342 -5.47 20.23 16.68
N PHE A 343 -5.41 18.92 16.89
CA PHE A 343 -6.40 17.95 16.41
C PHE A 343 -7.74 18.12 17.15
N ARG A 344 -8.70 18.73 16.51
CA ARG A 344 -10.01 19.05 17.08
C ARG A 344 -11.03 17.93 17.01
N THR A 345 -10.97 17.14 15.96
CA THR A 345 -12.00 16.13 15.67
C THR A 345 -12.13 15.12 16.79
N SER A 346 -11.01 14.67 17.34
CA SER A 346 -11.01 13.74 18.47
C SER A 346 -11.64 14.34 19.74
N ALA A 347 -11.50 15.65 19.92
CA ALA A 347 -12.09 16.33 21.06
C ALA A 347 -13.60 16.50 20.91
N ALA A 348 -14.07 16.72 19.69
CA ALA A 348 -15.48 16.93 19.40
C ALA A 348 -16.31 15.65 19.50
N PHE A 349 -15.71 14.49 19.25
CA PHE A 349 -16.38 13.20 19.21
C PHE A 349 -15.93 12.23 20.33
N LYS A 350 -15.37 12.73 21.39
CA LYS A 350 -15.18 11.94 22.61
C LYS A 350 -16.53 11.73 23.27
N TYR A 351 -16.98 10.51 23.26
CA TYR A 351 -18.19 10.05 23.95
C TYR A 351 -17.90 9.70 25.41
#